data_946a2f475051782082138ea32550ff0f
#
_entry.id   946a2f475051782082138ea32550ff0f
#
_cell.length_a   1.000
_cell.length_b   1.000
_cell.length_c   1.000
_cell.angle_alpha   90.00
_cell.angle_beta   90.00
_cell.angle_gamma   90.00
#
_symmetry.space_group_name_H-M   'P 1'
#
loop_
_entity.id
_entity.type
_entity.pdbx_description
1 polymer ?
#
loop_
_entity_poly.entity_id
_entity_poly.type
_entity_poly.pdbx_seq_one_letter_code
_entity_poly.pdbx_strand_id
1 'polypeptide(L)'
;MLAVWEIHDDSLGDDYPTSISKGLGLPVWSNHIAFSLDSLDSLKAHISKITSNGVDVTEIDHGWCTSIYINDPNEIMVEFCVTTKAFTERDKEDALKAITSDAIDDNAPPKVTMHPASKEL
;
A
#
# COMPACT_ATOMS: atom_id res chain seq x y z
N MET A 1 0.15 -17.90 -0.32
CA MET A 1 -1.30 -18.14 0.01
C MET A 1 -1.70 -17.10 1.04
N LEU A 2 -2.80 -16.37 0.82
CA LEU A 2 -3.43 -15.49 1.81
C LEU A 2 -4.64 -16.23 2.40
N ALA A 3 -4.78 -16.25 3.72
CA ALA A 3 -5.96 -16.77 4.41
C ALA A 3 -6.72 -15.60 5.05
N VAL A 4 -8.03 -15.58 4.86
CA VAL A 4 -8.94 -14.62 5.47
C VAL A 4 -9.88 -15.39 6.37
N TRP A 5 -10.08 -14.90 7.59
CA TRP A 5 -10.90 -15.54 8.60
C TRP A 5 -12.04 -14.61 8.98
N GLU A 6 -13.23 -15.15 9.04
CA GLU A 6 -14.37 -14.52 9.70
C GLU A 6 -14.34 -14.93 11.18
N ILE A 7 -14.38 -13.94 12.07
CA ILE A 7 -14.31 -14.17 13.51
C ILE A 7 -15.74 -14.17 14.04
N HIS A 8 -16.16 -15.29 14.63
CA HIS A 8 -17.43 -15.44 15.33
C HIS A 8 -17.14 -15.66 16.84
N ASP A 9 -17.03 -14.56 17.56
CA ASP A 9 -16.78 -14.59 19.01
C ASP A 9 -17.62 -13.51 19.70
N ASP A 10 -18.70 -13.93 20.32
CA ASP A 10 -19.66 -13.05 21.00
C ASP A 10 -19.01 -12.18 22.10
N SER A 11 -17.83 -12.57 22.58
CA SER A 11 -17.09 -11.82 23.61
C SER A 11 -16.40 -10.56 23.08
N LEU A 12 -16.19 -10.45 21.74
CA LEU A 12 -15.44 -9.35 21.14
C LEU A 12 -16.29 -8.11 20.87
N GLY A 13 -17.60 -8.24 20.75
CA GLY A 13 -18.50 -7.16 20.38
C GLY A 13 -18.37 -6.72 18.91
N ASP A 14 -19.36 -5.96 18.43
CA ASP A 14 -19.47 -5.57 17.01
C ASP A 14 -18.40 -4.56 16.56
N ASP A 15 -17.83 -3.79 17.49
CA ASP A 15 -16.83 -2.75 17.22
C ASP A 15 -15.38 -3.23 17.37
N TYR A 16 -15.15 -4.54 17.47
CA TYR A 16 -13.80 -5.08 17.62
C TYR A 16 -12.92 -4.76 16.40
N PRO A 17 -11.79 -4.05 16.58
CA PRO A 17 -10.95 -3.65 15.45
C PRO A 17 -10.18 -4.86 14.89
N THR A 18 -10.42 -5.21 13.64
CA THR A 18 -9.70 -6.27 12.92
C THR A 18 -8.43 -5.77 12.24
N SER A 19 -8.28 -4.45 12.07
CA SER A 19 -7.05 -3.82 11.61
C SER A 19 -6.07 -3.61 12.76
N ILE A 20 -4.84 -4.10 12.61
CA ILE A 20 -3.76 -3.90 13.61
C ILE A 20 -3.51 -2.40 13.83
N SER A 21 -3.42 -1.61 12.76
CA SER A 21 -3.19 -0.17 12.86
C SER A 21 -4.29 0.51 13.66
N LYS A 22 -5.56 0.25 13.33
CA LYS A 22 -6.71 0.82 14.02
C LYS A 22 -6.77 0.38 15.49
N GLY A 23 -6.57 -0.91 15.75
CA GLY A 23 -6.60 -1.46 17.12
C GLY A 23 -5.53 -0.88 18.02
N LEU A 24 -4.40 -0.44 17.49
CA LEU A 24 -3.31 0.20 18.22
C LEU A 24 -3.37 1.74 18.19
N GLY A 25 -4.36 2.35 17.53
CA GLY A 25 -4.44 3.82 17.36
C GLY A 25 -3.35 4.39 16.45
N LEU A 26 -2.81 3.59 15.55
CA LEU A 26 -1.79 4.00 14.59
C LEU A 26 -2.41 4.49 13.26
N PRO A 27 -1.68 5.28 12.48
CA PRO A 27 -2.10 5.59 11.11
C PRO A 27 -2.33 4.30 10.30
N VAL A 28 -3.35 4.30 9.43
CA VAL A 28 -3.77 3.11 8.65
C VAL A 28 -2.63 2.50 7.83
N TRP A 29 -1.73 3.33 7.31
CA TRP A 29 -0.58 2.91 6.50
C TRP A 29 0.56 2.26 7.30
N SER A 30 0.51 2.29 8.67
CA SER A 30 1.58 1.73 9.51
C SER A 30 1.71 0.21 9.37
N ASN A 31 0.60 -0.48 9.12
CA ASN A 31 0.58 -1.93 8.85
C ASN A 31 -0.25 -2.16 7.60
N HIS A 32 0.35 -2.72 6.56
CA HIS A 32 -0.33 -3.03 5.31
C HIS A 32 0.20 -4.32 4.70
N ILE A 33 -0.59 -4.88 3.78
CA ILE A 33 -0.24 -6.09 3.02
C ILE A 33 0.09 -5.65 1.60
N ALA A 34 1.29 -5.98 1.11
CA ALA A 34 1.73 -5.64 -0.24
C ALA A 34 1.80 -6.87 -1.14
N PHE A 35 1.28 -6.73 -2.36
CA PHE A 35 1.32 -7.71 -3.42
C PHE A 35 2.11 -7.18 -4.61
N SER A 36 2.94 -8.02 -5.21
CA SER A 36 3.67 -7.70 -6.43
C SER A 36 2.78 -7.87 -7.66
N LEU A 37 2.89 -6.94 -8.61
CA LEU A 37 2.34 -7.04 -9.96
C LEU A 37 3.48 -7.03 -10.98
N ASP A 38 3.22 -7.64 -12.14
CA ASP A 38 4.25 -7.86 -13.17
C ASP A 38 4.50 -6.62 -14.04
N SER A 39 3.55 -5.69 -14.14
CA SER A 39 3.65 -4.55 -15.05
C SER A 39 2.80 -3.35 -14.63
N LEU A 40 3.18 -2.15 -15.13
CA LEU A 40 2.37 -0.94 -14.99
C LEU A 40 1.01 -1.06 -15.68
N ASP A 41 0.86 -1.86 -16.72
CA ASP A 41 -0.43 -2.09 -17.35
C ASP A 41 -1.35 -2.93 -16.47
N SER A 42 -0.80 -3.95 -15.77
CA SER A 42 -1.52 -4.65 -14.71
C SER A 42 -1.95 -3.71 -13.59
N LEU A 43 -1.09 -2.78 -13.18
CA LEU A 43 -1.40 -1.78 -12.15
C LEU A 43 -2.57 -0.89 -12.59
N LYS A 44 -2.55 -0.36 -13.81
CA LYS A 44 -3.65 0.44 -14.39
C LYS A 44 -4.96 -0.34 -14.48
N ALA A 45 -4.88 -1.61 -14.86
CA ALA A 45 -6.07 -2.49 -14.88
C ALA A 45 -6.66 -2.68 -13.49
N HIS A 46 -5.82 -2.81 -12.44
CA HIS A 46 -6.25 -2.86 -11.04
C HIS A 46 -6.91 -1.56 -10.62
N ILE A 47 -6.32 -0.39 -10.93
CA ILE A 47 -6.92 0.92 -10.64
C ILE A 47 -8.33 0.99 -11.26
N SER A 48 -8.46 0.70 -12.55
CA SER A 48 -9.75 0.74 -13.25
C SER A 48 -10.78 -0.20 -12.64
N LYS A 49 -10.38 -1.42 -12.29
CA LYS A 49 -11.26 -2.40 -11.67
C LYS A 49 -11.71 -1.96 -10.27
N ILE A 50 -10.80 -1.45 -9.47
CA ILE A 50 -11.08 -1.05 -8.08
C ILE A 50 -11.98 0.18 -8.05
N THR A 51 -11.66 1.21 -8.85
CA THR A 51 -12.46 2.43 -8.92
C THR A 51 -13.86 2.18 -9.48
N SER A 52 -14.01 1.27 -10.47
CA SER A 52 -15.34 0.86 -10.98
C SER A 52 -16.17 0.09 -9.96
N ASN A 53 -15.57 -0.45 -8.92
CA ASN A 53 -16.28 -1.07 -7.78
C ASN A 53 -16.48 -0.11 -6.60
N GLY A 54 -16.33 1.19 -6.81
CA GLY A 54 -16.67 2.19 -5.82
C GLY A 54 -15.61 2.43 -4.74
N VAL A 55 -14.35 2.05 -4.99
CA VAL A 55 -13.25 2.23 -4.03
C VAL A 55 -12.24 3.24 -4.58
N ASP A 56 -11.90 4.24 -3.77
CA ASP A 56 -10.83 5.19 -4.07
C ASP A 56 -9.46 4.51 -4.06
N VAL A 57 -8.59 4.93 -4.97
CA VAL A 57 -7.22 4.40 -5.06
C VAL A 57 -6.22 5.54 -4.93
N THR A 58 -5.22 5.38 -4.09
CA THR A 58 -4.05 6.27 -4.01
C THR A 58 -2.89 5.63 -4.73
N GLU A 59 -2.36 6.28 -5.77
CA GLU A 59 -1.16 5.85 -6.49
C GLU A 59 0.03 6.68 -6.02
N ILE A 60 1.16 6.01 -5.74
CA ILE A 60 2.41 6.65 -5.33
C ILE A 60 3.55 6.14 -6.20
N ASP A 61 4.23 7.07 -6.88
CA ASP A 61 5.49 6.80 -7.56
C ASP A 61 6.65 7.09 -6.61
N HIS A 62 7.33 6.03 -6.19
CA HIS A 62 8.48 6.07 -5.28
C HIS A 62 9.81 6.20 -6.04
N GLY A 63 9.79 6.35 -7.38
CA GLY A 63 10.97 6.44 -8.24
C GLY A 63 11.59 5.10 -8.62
N TRP A 64 11.57 4.10 -7.74
CA TRP A 64 12.03 2.74 -8.00
C TRP A 64 10.89 1.71 -8.10
N CYS A 65 9.73 2.05 -7.59
CA CYS A 65 8.49 1.31 -7.76
C CYS A 65 7.31 2.26 -7.87
N THR A 66 6.22 1.78 -8.45
CA THR A 66 4.93 2.46 -8.41
C THR A 66 3.94 1.55 -7.70
N SER A 67 3.28 2.09 -6.70
CA SER A 67 2.33 1.36 -5.86
C SER A 67 0.95 2.00 -5.90
N ILE A 68 -0.09 1.18 -5.73
CA ILE A 68 -1.43 1.64 -5.44
C ILE A 68 -1.88 1.13 -4.07
N TYR A 69 -2.60 1.96 -3.35
CA TYR A 69 -3.06 1.72 -2.00
C TYR A 69 -4.58 1.85 -1.92
N ILE A 70 -5.20 0.90 -1.25
CA ILE A 70 -6.63 0.90 -0.93
C ILE A 70 -6.82 0.46 0.52
N ASN A 71 -7.96 0.77 1.10
CA ASN A 71 -8.39 0.17 2.36
C ASN A 71 -9.46 -0.88 2.08
N ASP A 72 -9.32 -2.04 2.71
CA ASP A 72 -10.37 -3.04 2.71
C ASP A 72 -11.54 -2.63 3.63
N PRO A 73 -12.68 -3.34 3.62
CA PRO A 73 -13.80 -3.01 4.52
C PRO A 73 -13.48 -3.05 6.02
N ASN A 74 -12.39 -3.70 6.41
CA ASN A 74 -11.92 -3.77 7.80
C ASN A 74 -10.88 -2.70 8.12
N GLU A 75 -10.64 -1.75 7.20
CA GLU A 75 -9.62 -0.70 7.32
C GLU A 75 -8.18 -1.25 7.36
N ILE A 76 -7.95 -2.41 6.75
CA ILE A 76 -6.60 -2.90 6.48
C ILE A 76 -6.14 -2.29 5.15
N MET A 77 -4.98 -1.64 5.16
CA MET A 77 -4.40 -1.13 3.93
C MET A 77 -3.83 -2.27 3.09
N VAL A 78 -4.18 -2.29 1.82
CA VAL A 78 -3.65 -3.22 0.83
C VAL A 78 -2.91 -2.45 -0.24
N GLU A 79 -1.72 -2.91 -0.55
CA GLU A 79 -0.84 -2.35 -1.59
C GLU A 79 -0.71 -3.32 -2.76
N PHE A 80 -0.71 -2.80 -3.98
CA PHE A 80 -0.22 -3.50 -5.16
C PHE A 80 0.94 -2.71 -5.76
N CYS A 81 2.09 -3.35 -5.94
CA CYS A 81 3.35 -2.71 -6.28
C CYS A 81 3.95 -3.28 -7.55
N VAL A 82 4.49 -2.42 -8.40
CA VAL A 82 5.31 -2.76 -9.57
C VAL A 82 6.70 -2.16 -9.38
N THR A 83 7.73 -3.00 -9.39
CA THR A 83 9.11 -2.53 -9.45
C THR A 83 9.40 -1.93 -10.82
N THR A 84 9.73 -0.64 -10.88
CA THR A 84 9.98 0.11 -12.12
C THR A 84 11.46 0.30 -12.41
N LYS A 85 12.33 0.11 -11.42
CA LYS A 85 13.79 0.25 -11.53
C LYS A 85 14.50 -0.87 -10.79
N ALA A 86 15.42 -1.53 -11.47
CA ALA A 86 16.30 -2.50 -10.83
C ALA A 86 17.36 -1.77 -9.97
N PHE A 87 17.65 -2.32 -8.79
CA PHE A 87 18.74 -1.84 -7.95
C PHE A 87 20.10 -2.27 -8.50
N THR A 88 21.05 -1.34 -8.54
CA THR A 88 22.44 -1.56 -8.93
C THR A 88 23.29 -1.92 -7.71
N GLU A 89 24.54 -2.38 -7.94
CA GLU A 89 25.50 -2.59 -6.83
C GLU A 89 25.80 -1.28 -6.08
N ARG A 90 25.81 -0.15 -6.79
CA ARG A 90 25.99 1.17 -6.16
C ARG A 90 24.81 1.51 -5.23
N ASP A 91 23.56 1.23 -5.62
CA ASP A 91 22.39 1.45 -4.77
C ASP A 91 22.50 0.64 -3.47
N LYS A 92 23.03 -0.60 -3.53
CA LYS A 92 23.28 -1.44 -2.36
C LYS A 92 24.38 -0.87 -1.45
N GLU A 93 25.49 -0.41 -2.03
CA GLU A 93 26.59 0.22 -1.28
C GLU A 93 26.11 1.50 -0.57
N ASP A 94 25.32 2.32 -1.25
CA ASP A 94 24.77 3.55 -0.69
C ASP A 94 23.75 3.27 0.42
N ALA A 95 22.91 2.23 0.27
CA ALA A 95 22.02 1.78 1.33
C ALA A 95 22.78 1.30 2.59
N LEU A 96 23.89 0.55 2.41
CA LEU A 96 24.73 0.12 3.54
C LEU A 96 25.37 1.31 4.26
N LYS A 97 25.80 2.34 3.54
CA LYS A 97 26.33 3.57 4.14
C LYS A 97 25.24 4.32 4.90
N ALA A 98 24.03 4.38 4.36
CA ALA A 98 22.90 5.07 4.98
C ALA A 98 22.51 4.47 6.34
N ILE A 99 22.63 3.14 6.53
CA ILE A 99 22.35 2.47 7.81
C ILE A 99 23.22 3.00 8.96
N THR A 100 24.46 3.42 8.64
CA THR A 100 25.44 3.89 9.63
C THR A 100 25.62 5.41 9.63
N SER A 101 24.82 6.12 8.84
CA SER A 101 24.87 7.56 8.66
C SER A 101 23.74 8.24 9.42
N ASP A 102 24.02 9.35 10.09
CA ASP A 102 23.01 10.24 10.66
C ASP A 102 22.39 11.18 9.60
N ALA A 103 22.78 11.03 8.34
CA ALA A 103 22.25 11.85 7.26
C ALA A 103 20.79 11.45 6.97
N ILE A 104 19.90 12.43 7.03
CA ILE A 104 18.53 12.30 6.56
C ILE A 104 18.58 12.22 5.03
N ASP A 105 17.91 11.23 4.46
CA ASP A 105 17.77 11.12 3.01
C ASP A 105 16.97 12.32 2.47
N ASP A 106 17.61 13.13 1.63
CA ASP A 106 17.05 14.36 1.04
C ASP A 106 16.38 14.04 -0.32
N ASN A 107 15.76 12.88 -0.43
CA ASN A 107 15.01 12.49 -1.62
C ASN A 107 13.83 13.42 -1.83
N ALA A 108 13.57 13.76 -3.09
CA ALA A 108 12.36 14.48 -3.45
C ALA A 108 11.11 13.69 -2.98
N PRO A 109 10.07 14.38 -2.48
CA PRO A 109 8.86 13.70 -2.06
C PRO A 109 8.25 12.89 -3.20
N PRO A 110 7.68 11.72 -2.93
CA PRO A 110 7.08 10.87 -3.95
C PRO A 110 5.90 11.58 -4.62
N LYS A 111 5.67 11.27 -5.90
CA LYS A 111 4.51 11.79 -6.62
C LYS A 111 3.27 10.99 -6.23
N VAL A 112 2.27 11.68 -5.72
CA VAL A 112 0.99 11.09 -5.31
C VAL A 112 -0.10 11.46 -6.32
N THR A 113 -0.90 10.49 -6.74
CA THR A 113 -2.06 10.66 -7.63
C THR A 113 -3.27 9.99 -6.99
N MET A 114 -4.39 10.71 -6.92
CA MET A 114 -5.66 10.17 -6.42
C MET A 114 -6.56 9.75 -7.58
N HIS A 115 -7.08 8.54 -7.51
CA HIS A 115 -8.06 8.00 -8.45
C HIS A 115 -9.38 7.80 -7.70
N PRO A 116 -10.33 8.72 -7.82
CA PRO A 116 -11.61 8.60 -7.13
C PRO A 116 -12.42 7.43 -7.68
N ALA A 117 -13.22 6.84 -6.82
CA ALA A 117 -14.20 5.85 -7.20
C ALA A 117 -15.11 6.39 -8.32
N SER A 118 -15.38 5.57 -9.31
CA SER A 118 -16.35 5.91 -10.34
C SER A 118 -17.73 5.91 -9.67
N LYS A 119 -18.40 7.06 -9.61
CA LYS A 119 -19.80 7.11 -9.18
C LYS A 119 -20.61 6.38 -10.25
N GLU A 120 -21.22 5.27 -9.90
CA GLU A 120 -22.34 4.78 -10.70
C GLU A 120 -23.40 5.86 -10.71
N LEU A 121 -23.77 6.30 -11.90
CA LEU A 121 -24.90 7.20 -12.15
C LEU A 121 -26.21 6.43 -12.02
#